data_7606e4c83a505225eddc1df665f03548
#
_entry.id   7606e4c83a505225eddc1df665f03548
#
_cell.length_a   1.000
_cell.length_b   1.000
_cell.length_c   1.000
_cell.angle_alpha   90.00
_cell.angle_beta   90.00
_cell.angle_gamma   90.00
#
_symmetry.space_group_name_H-M   'P 1'
#
loop_
_entity.id
_entity.type
_entity.pdbx_description
1 polymer ?
#
loop_
_entity_poly.entity_id
_entity_poly.type
_entity_poly.pdbx_seq_one_letter_code
_entity_poly.pdbx_strand_id
1 'polypeptide(L)'
;MLLVRGHAGGTALTGTLYEPGDDPPSYRGAPDEGTPYVWVCDAFYEVASGGQTQTIDGREVNVAFESPSPRGFEERDRALSAAREHLRTQFQRIGVDPDTVDVELIEDDEAA
;
A
#
# COMPACT_ATOMS: atom_id res chain seq x y z
N MET A 1 -9.65 4.64 10.71
CA MET A 1 -8.97 3.93 9.63
C MET A 1 -8.61 4.92 8.53
N LEU A 2 -7.40 4.83 8.02
CA LEU A 2 -6.90 5.75 7.02
C LEU A 2 -6.48 4.96 5.78
N LEU A 3 -7.00 5.34 4.63
CA LEU A 3 -6.57 4.77 3.36
C LEU A 3 -5.43 5.62 2.81
N VAL A 4 -4.35 4.96 2.38
CA VAL A 4 -3.20 5.63 1.77
C VAL A 4 -3.09 5.11 0.36
N ARG A 5 -3.30 6.00 -0.60
CA ARG A 5 -3.36 5.63 -2.01
C ARG A 5 -2.22 6.28 -2.77
N GLY A 6 -1.46 5.46 -3.48
CA GLY A 6 -0.47 5.93 -4.43
C GLY A 6 -1.00 5.76 -5.84
N HIS A 7 -0.76 6.74 -6.71
CA HIS A 7 -1.14 6.63 -8.12
C HIS A 7 -0.10 7.30 -9.01
N ALA A 8 0.11 6.69 -10.15
CA ALA A 8 1.02 7.19 -11.18
C ALA A 8 0.78 6.40 -12.47
N GLY A 9 1.01 7.04 -13.60
CA GLY A 9 0.96 6.37 -14.90
C GLY A 9 -0.37 5.72 -15.27
N GLY A 10 -1.46 6.12 -14.64
CA GLY A 10 -2.78 5.53 -14.89
C GLY A 10 -3.12 4.33 -14.01
N THR A 11 -2.26 3.97 -13.06
CA THR A 11 -2.53 2.88 -12.11
C THR A 11 -2.48 3.38 -10.68
N ALA A 12 -3.08 2.63 -9.76
CA ALA A 12 -3.15 2.99 -8.36
C ALA A 12 -3.00 1.76 -7.46
N LEU A 13 -2.48 1.99 -6.26
CA LEU A 13 -2.38 0.99 -5.22
C LEU A 13 -2.81 1.64 -3.91
N THR A 14 -3.74 1.02 -3.21
CA THR A 14 -4.27 1.54 -1.96
C THR A 14 -4.00 0.57 -0.83
N GLY A 15 -3.42 1.06 0.25
CA GLY A 15 -3.27 0.33 1.49
C GLY A 15 -4.10 0.93 2.59
N THR A 16 -4.16 0.26 3.73
CA THR A 16 -4.93 0.69 4.88
C THR A 16 -4.02 0.84 6.09
N LEU A 17 -4.13 1.98 6.76
CA LEU A 17 -3.49 2.20 8.05
C LEU A 17 -4.56 2.14 9.13
N TYR A 18 -4.47 1.10 9.95
CA TYR A 18 -5.32 0.96 11.13
C TYR A 18 -4.74 1.78 12.27
N GLU A 19 -5.57 2.56 12.92
CA GLU A 19 -5.18 3.44 14.01
C GLU A 19 -5.69 2.90 15.34
N PRO A 20 -5.26 3.43 16.49
CA PRO A 20 -5.77 2.99 17.79
C PRO A 20 -7.30 3.10 17.85
N GLY A 21 -7.95 2.01 18.27
CA GLY A 21 -9.40 1.94 18.31
C GLY A 21 -10.03 1.27 17.11
N ASP A 22 -9.29 1.11 16.03
CA ASP A 22 -9.75 0.35 14.87
C ASP A 22 -9.55 -1.15 15.13
N ASP A 23 -10.40 -1.97 14.53
CA ASP A 23 -10.27 -3.43 14.60
C ASP A 23 -9.56 -3.92 13.34
N PRO A 24 -8.23 -4.11 13.38
CA PRO A 24 -7.54 -4.63 12.20
C PRO A 24 -7.93 -6.10 11.99
N PRO A 25 -8.00 -6.54 10.73
CA PRO A 25 -8.25 -7.94 10.45
C PRO A 25 -7.11 -8.81 10.98
N SER A 26 -7.45 -10.04 11.37
CA SER A 26 -6.45 -11.01 11.84
C SER A 26 -5.72 -11.59 10.64
N TYR A 27 -4.45 -11.27 10.51
CA TYR A 27 -3.59 -11.84 9.47
C TYR A 27 -2.57 -12.76 10.12
N ARG A 28 -2.17 -13.77 9.35
CA ARG A 28 -1.03 -14.59 9.75
C ARG A 28 0.22 -13.71 9.75
N GLY A 29 0.95 -13.70 10.85
CA GLY A 29 2.11 -12.84 11.00
C GLY A 29 1.78 -11.41 11.40
N ALA A 30 0.61 -11.18 11.97
CA ALA A 30 0.25 -9.86 12.49
C ALA A 30 1.29 -9.36 13.48
N PRO A 31 1.50 -8.04 13.56
CA PRO A 31 2.46 -7.47 14.50
C PRO A 31 2.10 -7.77 15.94
N ASP A 32 3.12 -7.77 16.82
CA ASP A 32 2.93 -8.00 18.24
C ASP A 32 2.07 -6.90 18.88
N GLU A 33 1.49 -7.23 20.02
CA GLU A 33 0.79 -6.27 20.85
C GLU A 33 1.75 -5.13 21.24
N GLY A 34 1.23 -3.93 21.32
CA GLY A 34 2.03 -2.74 21.62
C GLY A 34 2.33 -1.87 20.42
N THR A 35 1.91 -2.28 19.23
CA THR A 35 1.99 -1.46 18.03
C THR A 35 0.59 -0.96 17.69
N PRO A 36 0.23 0.27 18.11
CA PRO A 36 -1.13 0.78 17.92
C PRO A 36 -1.49 1.07 16.48
N TYR A 37 -0.49 1.24 15.62
CA TYR A 37 -0.69 1.50 14.19
C TYR A 37 -0.29 0.28 13.39
N VAL A 38 -1.16 -0.16 12.49
CA VAL A 38 -0.88 -1.31 11.62
C VAL A 38 -1.10 -0.93 10.17
N TRP A 39 -0.04 -1.04 9.38
CA TRP A 39 -0.07 -0.79 7.95
C TRP A 39 -0.25 -2.11 7.19
N VAL A 40 -1.24 -2.16 6.33
CA VAL A 40 -1.54 -3.33 5.50
C VAL A 40 -1.70 -2.88 4.06
N CYS A 41 -0.88 -3.42 3.17
CA CYS A 41 -0.96 -3.11 1.75
C CYS A 41 -0.41 -4.26 0.93
N ASP A 42 -1.05 -4.53 -0.19
CA ASP A 42 -0.53 -5.51 -1.15
C ASP A 42 0.80 -5.02 -1.72
N ALA A 43 1.64 -5.96 -2.11
CA ALA A 43 2.81 -5.70 -2.93
C ALA A 43 2.50 -6.11 -4.35
N PHE A 44 3.05 -5.42 -5.33
CA PHE A 44 2.93 -5.83 -6.71
C PHE A 44 4.27 -5.68 -7.43
N TYR A 45 4.46 -6.46 -8.50
CA TYR A 45 5.71 -6.48 -9.23
C TYR A 45 5.47 -6.93 -10.67
N GLU A 46 6.37 -6.54 -11.55
CA GLU A 46 6.31 -6.91 -12.96
C GLU A 46 6.73 -8.36 -13.15
N VAL A 47 5.96 -9.09 -13.97
CA VAL A 47 6.27 -10.46 -14.34
C VAL A 47 6.28 -10.60 -15.87
N ALA A 48 7.00 -11.60 -16.36
CA ALA A 48 7.08 -11.82 -17.81
C ALA A 48 5.77 -12.35 -18.39
N SER A 49 5.02 -13.11 -17.60
CA SER A 49 3.73 -13.66 -18.01
C SER A 49 2.93 -14.10 -16.78
N GLY A 50 1.63 -14.29 -16.95
CA GLY A 50 0.78 -14.86 -15.91
C GLY A 50 0.20 -13.89 -14.91
N GLY A 51 0.50 -12.61 -15.00
CA GLY A 51 -0.07 -11.59 -14.14
C GLY A 51 -1.29 -10.91 -14.78
N GLN A 52 -1.74 -9.83 -14.13
CA GLN A 52 -2.75 -8.96 -14.71
C GLN A 52 -2.08 -7.96 -15.66
N THR A 53 -2.67 -7.76 -16.82
CA THR A 53 -2.17 -6.76 -17.76
C THR A 53 -2.70 -5.39 -17.35
N GLN A 54 -1.80 -4.44 -17.15
CA GLN A 54 -2.13 -3.04 -16.87
C GLN A 54 -1.42 -2.14 -17.85
N THR A 55 -2.05 -1.02 -18.19
CA THR A 55 -1.41 0.00 -19.02
C THR A 55 -0.86 1.09 -18.10
N ILE A 56 0.46 1.27 -18.13
CA ILE A 56 1.16 2.23 -17.29
C ILE A 56 1.98 3.13 -18.20
N ASP A 57 1.70 4.42 -18.21
CA ASP A 57 2.33 5.41 -19.09
C ASP A 57 2.29 5.00 -20.58
N GLY A 58 1.16 4.43 -21.03
CA GLY A 58 0.97 3.97 -22.38
C GLY A 58 1.65 2.65 -22.72
N ARG A 59 2.22 1.98 -21.74
CA ARG A 59 2.94 0.73 -21.88
C ARG A 59 2.17 -0.40 -21.21
N GLU A 60 2.03 -1.54 -21.86
CA GLU A 60 1.42 -2.70 -21.27
C GLU A 60 2.43 -3.43 -20.38
N VAL A 61 2.04 -3.67 -19.13
CA VAL A 61 2.87 -4.34 -18.14
C VAL A 61 2.06 -5.46 -17.50
N ASN A 62 2.67 -6.64 -17.35
CA ASN A 62 2.05 -7.72 -16.60
C ASN A 62 2.46 -7.60 -15.14
N VAL A 63 1.47 -7.52 -14.25
CA VAL A 63 1.68 -7.27 -12.83
C VAL A 63 1.11 -8.43 -12.01
N ALA A 64 1.91 -8.94 -11.09
CA ALA A 64 1.48 -9.92 -10.11
C ALA A 64 1.36 -9.26 -8.74
N PHE A 65 0.46 -9.78 -7.90
CA PHE A 65 0.23 -9.28 -6.56
C PHE A 65 0.65 -10.31 -5.52
N GLU A 66 1.21 -9.82 -4.41
CA GLU A 66 1.50 -10.63 -3.23
C GLU A 66 0.51 -10.28 -2.13
N SER A 67 0.22 -11.26 -1.27
CA SER A 67 -0.64 -11.05 -0.11
C SER A 67 -0.06 -9.98 0.82
N PRO A 68 -0.92 -9.20 1.49
CA PRO A 68 -0.44 -8.15 2.38
C PRO A 68 0.35 -8.71 3.56
N SER A 69 1.40 -7.99 3.95
CA SER A 69 2.20 -8.27 5.15
C SER A 69 1.98 -7.14 6.15
N PRO A 70 1.22 -7.37 7.22
CA PRO A 70 0.97 -6.34 8.21
C PRO A 70 2.28 -5.88 8.88
N ARG A 71 2.41 -4.57 9.07
CA ARG A 71 3.57 -3.98 9.76
C ARG A 71 3.06 -3.07 10.87
N GLY A 72 3.61 -3.26 12.08
CA GLY A 72 3.25 -2.48 13.24
C GLY A 72 4.18 -1.30 13.47
N PHE A 73 3.61 -0.19 13.97
CA PHE A 73 4.35 1.02 14.29
C PHE A 73 3.85 1.60 15.59
N GLU A 74 4.74 2.20 16.36
CA GLU A 74 4.39 2.85 17.62
C GLU A 74 3.89 4.28 17.41
N GLU A 75 4.33 4.94 16.35
CA GLU A 75 4.01 6.33 16.06
C GLU A 75 3.35 6.48 14.69
N ARG A 76 2.36 7.37 14.64
CA ARG A 76 1.61 7.64 13.42
C ARG A 76 2.50 8.14 12.28
N ASP A 77 3.42 9.07 12.59
CA ASP A 77 4.30 9.63 11.56
C ASP A 77 5.21 8.59 10.94
N ARG A 78 5.69 7.66 11.72
CA ARG A 78 6.51 6.55 11.21
C ARG A 78 5.69 5.62 10.34
N ALA A 79 4.46 5.35 10.73
CA ALA A 79 3.55 4.52 9.95
C ALA A 79 3.24 5.18 8.59
N LEU A 80 2.98 6.47 8.59
CA LEU A 80 2.71 7.22 7.34
C LEU A 80 3.93 7.27 6.44
N SER A 81 5.13 7.48 7.00
CA SER A 81 6.36 7.48 6.21
C SER A 81 6.60 6.11 5.57
N ALA A 82 6.40 5.05 6.33
CA ALA A 82 6.54 3.69 5.82
C ALA A 82 5.50 3.38 4.73
N ALA A 83 4.27 3.86 4.89
CA ALA A 83 3.22 3.68 3.90
C ALA A 83 3.58 4.35 2.57
N ARG A 84 4.04 5.60 2.63
CA ARG A 84 4.46 6.33 1.43
C ARG A 84 5.63 5.66 0.73
N GLU A 85 6.62 5.25 1.51
CA GLU A 85 7.79 4.56 0.97
C GLU A 85 7.41 3.21 0.36
N HIS A 86 6.53 2.46 1.01
CA HIS A 86 6.03 1.20 0.48
C HIS A 86 5.38 1.40 -0.89
N LEU A 87 4.47 2.36 -1.01
CA LEU A 87 3.78 2.64 -2.27
C LEU A 87 4.77 3.01 -3.37
N ARG A 88 5.70 3.92 -3.10
CA ARG A 88 6.71 4.32 -4.08
C ARG A 88 7.58 3.16 -4.51
N THR A 89 7.98 2.30 -3.57
CA THR A 89 8.78 1.12 -3.85
C THR A 89 8.03 0.15 -4.76
N GLN A 90 6.74 -0.07 -4.52
CA GLN A 90 5.94 -0.96 -5.36
C GLN A 90 5.84 -0.43 -6.78
N PHE A 91 5.61 0.86 -6.96
CA PHE A 91 5.58 1.46 -8.30
C PHE A 91 6.92 1.34 -9.01
N GLN A 92 8.03 1.51 -8.29
CA GLN A 92 9.36 1.34 -8.86
C GLN A 92 9.57 -0.09 -9.39
N ARG A 93 9.01 -1.09 -8.72
CA ARG A 93 9.10 -2.48 -9.13
C ARG A 93 8.39 -2.78 -10.45
N ILE A 94 7.48 -1.93 -10.87
CA ILE A 94 6.78 -2.06 -12.15
C ILE A 94 7.22 -1.02 -13.18
N GLY A 95 8.39 -0.43 -12.95
CA GLY A 95 9.01 0.46 -13.92
C GLY A 95 8.53 1.91 -13.88
N VAL A 96 7.83 2.31 -12.83
CA VAL A 96 7.38 3.68 -12.65
C VAL A 96 8.37 4.44 -11.77
N ASP A 97 8.72 5.67 -12.17
CA ASP A 97 9.60 6.52 -11.37
C ASP A 97 8.91 6.82 -10.03
N PRO A 98 9.54 6.45 -8.90
CA PRO A 98 8.92 6.66 -7.58
C PRO A 98 8.66 8.14 -7.27
N ASP A 99 9.41 9.06 -7.87
CA ASP A 99 9.20 10.50 -7.67
C ASP A 99 7.93 11.00 -8.35
N THR A 100 7.36 10.25 -9.28
CA THR A 100 6.12 10.62 -9.96
C THR A 100 4.89 10.08 -9.27
N VAL A 101 5.05 9.28 -8.23
CA VAL A 101 3.93 8.69 -7.49
C VAL A 101 3.30 9.75 -6.58
N ASP A 102 2.05 10.06 -6.83
CA ASP A 102 1.26 10.91 -5.95
C ASP A 102 0.65 10.06 -4.84
N VAL A 103 0.85 10.47 -3.61
CA VAL A 103 0.31 9.78 -2.44
C VAL A 103 -0.79 10.64 -1.82
N GLU A 104 -1.96 10.03 -1.69
CA GLU A 104 -3.16 10.69 -1.17
C GLU A 104 -3.59 9.98 0.12
N LEU A 105 -3.94 10.76 1.13
CA LEU A 105 -4.49 10.25 2.38
C LEU A 105 -5.99 10.45 2.36
N ILE A 106 -6.73 9.36 2.53
CA ILE A 106 -8.20 9.37 2.50
C ILE A 106 -8.69 8.82 3.83
N GLU A 107 -9.34 9.67 4.62
CA GLU A 107 -9.96 9.19 5.85
C GLU A 107 -11.25 8.46 5.50
N ASP A 108 -11.32 7.21 5.93
CA ASP A 108 -12.53 6.42 5.80
C ASP A 108 -13.35 6.63 7.07
N ASP A 109 -14.19 7.64 7.04
CA ASP A 109 -15.05 7.99 8.16
C ASP A 109 -16.38 7.26 8.03
N GLU A 110 -16.38 6.02 8.44
CA GLU A 110 -17.56 5.17 8.38
C GLU A 110 -18.63 5.55 9.39
N ALA A 111 -18.28 6.37 10.34
CA ALA A 111 -19.24 6.85 11.30
C ALA A 111 -20.23 7.84 10.68
N ALA A 112 -19.90 8.31 9.51
CA ALA A 112 -20.79 9.21 8.79
C ALA A 112 -21.98 8.46 8.20
#